data_77f29740a5325c89e2c617344f4dc180
#
_entry.id   77f29740a5325c89e2c617344f4dc180
#
_cell.length_a   1.000
_cell.length_b   1.000
_cell.length_c   1.000
_cell.angle_alpha   90.00
_cell.angle_beta   90.00
_cell.angle_gamma   90.00
#
_symmetry.space_group_name_H-M   'P 1'
#
loop_
_entity.id
_entity.type
_entity.pdbx_description
1 polymer ?
#
loop_
_entity_poly.entity_id
_entity_poly.type
_entity_poly.pdbx_seq_one_letter_code
_entity_poly.pdbx_strand_id
1 'polypeptide(L)'
;MPDDIELLKKKIIYKSSYRGIKELDIILRSFVNEYINNLSVKDLYDLLIFLDNNDDDIFKFKQGIEDKNIKNNNISKLFKNYNI
;
A
#
# COMPACT_ATOMS: atom_id res chain seq x y z
N MET A 1 -12.44 17.54 -6.57
CA MET A 1 -13.11 17.94 -5.33
C MET A 1 -12.25 17.53 -4.14
N PRO A 2 -12.02 18.43 -3.17
CA PRO A 2 -11.20 18.06 -2.00
C PRO A 2 -11.73 16.85 -1.25
N ASP A 3 -13.06 16.69 -1.22
CA ASP A 3 -13.70 15.58 -0.51
C ASP A 3 -13.32 14.22 -1.11
N ASP A 4 -13.10 14.17 -2.41
CA ASP A 4 -12.73 12.92 -3.09
C ASP A 4 -11.35 12.43 -2.64
N ILE A 5 -10.41 13.34 -2.45
CA ILE A 5 -9.07 13.01 -2.00
C ILE A 5 -9.10 12.51 -0.55
N GLU A 6 -9.86 13.18 0.31
CA GLU A 6 -9.99 12.76 1.70
C GLU A 6 -10.65 11.39 1.82
N LEU A 7 -11.68 11.14 1.00
CA LEU A 7 -12.33 9.84 0.97
C LEU A 7 -11.38 8.75 0.48
N LEU A 8 -10.59 9.06 -0.55
CA LEU A 8 -9.59 8.13 -1.08
C LEU A 8 -8.57 7.75 0.00
N LYS A 9 -8.08 8.75 0.74
CA LYS A 9 -7.14 8.50 1.84
C LYS A 9 -7.76 7.62 2.93
N LYS A 10 -9.02 7.86 3.27
CA LYS A 10 -9.71 7.03 4.26
C LYS A 10 -9.82 5.59 3.80
N LYS A 11 -10.14 5.36 2.53
CA LYS A 11 -10.20 4.01 1.97
C LYS A 11 -8.84 3.32 2.03
N ILE A 12 -7.77 4.04 1.72
CA ILE A 12 -6.42 3.50 1.77
C ILE A 12 -6.05 3.11 3.19
N ILE A 13 -6.31 3.99 4.16
CA ILE A 13 -6.03 3.71 5.57
C ILE A 13 -6.80 2.46 6.02
N TYR A 14 -8.06 2.36 5.66
CA TYR A 14 -8.88 1.21 6.03
C TYR A 14 -8.32 -0.08 5.40
N LYS A 15 -7.99 -0.06 4.12
CA LYS A 15 -7.47 -1.25 3.43
C LYS A 15 -6.09 -1.66 3.91
N SER A 16 -5.31 -0.74 4.46
CA SER A 16 -3.99 -1.06 5.01
C SER A 16 -4.07 -1.67 6.41
N SER A 17 -5.25 -1.68 7.01
CA SER A 17 -5.48 -2.15 8.38
C SER A 17 -6.15 -3.52 8.37
N TYR A 18 -6.04 -4.23 9.50
CA TYR A 18 -6.74 -5.51 9.72
C TYR A 18 -6.38 -6.57 8.68
N ARG A 19 -5.09 -6.62 8.32
CA ARG A 19 -4.60 -7.64 7.38
C ARG A 19 -4.47 -8.99 8.09
N GLY A 20 -4.52 -10.06 7.29
CA GLY A 20 -4.47 -11.41 7.83
C GLY A 20 -3.10 -11.83 8.36
N ILE A 21 -2.03 -11.16 7.91
CA ILE A 21 -0.66 -11.42 8.36
C ILE A 21 -0.24 -10.26 9.26
N LYS A 22 0.09 -10.55 10.50
CA LYS A 22 0.37 -9.52 11.51
C LYS A 22 1.55 -8.63 11.13
N GLU A 23 2.64 -9.22 10.67
CA GLU A 23 3.83 -8.47 10.26
C GLU A 23 3.51 -7.55 9.09
N LEU A 24 2.70 -8.02 8.17
CA LEU A 24 2.26 -7.22 7.04
C LEU A 24 1.36 -6.08 7.48
N ASP A 25 0.46 -6.33 8.41
CA ASP A 25 -0.42 -5.30 8.96
C ASP A 25 0.40 -4.15 9.54
N ILE A 26 1.40 -4.47 10.33
CA ILE A 26 2.27 -3.48 10.97
C ILE A 26 3.01 -2.64 9.91
N ILE A 27 3.64 -3.30 8.94
CA ILE A 27 4.45 -2.58 7.96
C ILE A 27 3.60 -1.76 7.00
N LEU A 28 2.43 -2.27 6.59
CA LEU A 28 1.54 -1.51 5.70
C LEU A 28 0.96 -0.28 6.39
N ARG A 29 0.57 -0.39 7.64
CA ARG A 29 0.07 0.76 8.40
C ARG A 29 1.15 1.83 8.53
N SER A 30 2.37 1.42 8.84
CA SER A 30 3.49 2.35 8.97
C SER A 30 3.79 3.02 7.64
N PHE A 31 3.82 2.23 6.56
CA PHE A 31 4.09 2.73 5.22
C PHE A 31 3.05 3.77 4.80
N VAL A 32 1.77 3.43 4.96
CA VAL A 32 0.68 4.34 4.59
C VAL A 32 0.73 5.61 5.43
N ASN A 33 0.94 5.48 6.73
CA ASN A 33 1.04 6.64 7.62
C ASN A 33 2.14 7.61 7.18
N GLU A 34 3.27 7.07 6.77
CA GLU A 34 4.41 7.91 6.40
C GLU A 34 4.19 8.63 5.08
N TYR A 35 3.58 7.98 4.10
CA TYR A 35 3.55 8.52 2.75
C TYR A 35 2.22 9.13 2.32
N ILE A 36 1.11 8.82 2.99
CA ILE A 36 -0.22 9.13 2.47
C ILE A 36 -0.44 10.62 2.19
N ASN A 37 0.19 11.51 2.94
CA ASN A 37 0.02 12.95 2.75
C ASN A 37 1.01 13.56 1.76
N ASN A 38 1.92 12.76 1.24
CA ASN A 38 2.97 13.24 0.33
C ASN A 38 2.87 12.64 -1.07
N LEU A 39 1.90 11.76 -1.29
CA LEU A 39 1.73 11.11 -2.59
C LEU A 39 0.88 11.94 -3.53
N SER A 40 1.18 11.86 -4.83
CA SER A 40 0.32 12.44 -5.86
C SER A 40 -1.01 11.68 -5.91
N VAL A 41 -2.00 12.27 -6.57
CA VAL A 41 -3.30 11.61 -6.75
C VAL A 41 -3.13 10.28 -7.48
N LYS A 42 -2.28 10.25 -8.50
CA LYS A 42 -2.00 9.01 -9.23
C LYS A 42 -1.44 7.94 -8.30
N ASP A 43 -0.48 8.32 -7.46
CA ASP A 43 0.14 7.37 -6.54
C ASP A 43 -0.85 6.89 -5.48
N LEU A 44 -1.78 7.74 -5.06
CA LEU A 44 -2.83 7.32 -4.13
C LEU A 44 -3.73 6.25 -4.73
N TYR A 45 -4.11 6.40 -6.00
CA TYR A 45 -4.88 5.38 -6.70
C TYR A 45 -4.08 4.10 -6.88
N ASP A 46 -2.80 4.22 -7.23
CA ASP A 46 -1.93 3.05 -7.35
C ASP A 46 -1.79 2.31 -6.02
N LEU A 47 -1.70 3.05 -4.92
CA LEU A 47 -1.66 2.47 -3.59
C LEU A 47 -2.94 1.72 -3.26
N LEU A 48 -4.09 2.29 -3.60
CA LEU A 48 -5.36 1.64 -3.37
C LEU A 48 -5.43 0.30 -4.13
N ILE A 49 -5.00 0.29 -5.39
CA ILE A 49 -4.96 -0.92 -6.21
C ILE A 49 -3.98 -1.93 -5.62
N PHE A 50 -2.81 -1.47 -5.18
CA PHE A 50 -1.81 -2.33 -4.55
C PHE A 50 -2.39 -3.06 -3.33
N LEU A 51 -3.16 -2.35 -2.51
CA LEU A 51 -3.75 -2.91 -1.30
C LEU A 51 -4.88 -3.90 -1.58
N ASP A 52 -5.37 -3.97 -2.82
CA ASP A 52 -6.36 -4.97 -3.23
C ASP A 52 -5.76 -6.35 -3.46
N ASN A 53 -4.44 -6.45 -3.56
CA ASN A 53 -3.78 -7.75 -3.64
C ASN A 53 -3.96 -8.51 -2.33
N ASN A 54 -3.91 -9.84 -2.37
CA ASN A 54 -4.04 -10.61 -1.15
C ASN A 54 -2.77 -10.53 -0.30
N ASP A 55 -2.91 -10.83 0.98
CA ASP A 55 -1.83 -10.65 1.95
C ASP A 55 -0.60 -11.50 1.62
N ASP A 56 -0.80 -12.73 1.18
CA ASP A 56 0.32 -13.60 0.86
C ASP A 56 1.16 -13.04 -0.28
N ASP A 57 0.50 -12.50 -1.31
CA ASP A 57 1.20 -11.92 -2.46
C ASP A 57 1.99 -10.68 -2.06
N ILE A 58 1.40 -9.80 -1.27
CA ILE A 58 2.08 -8.60 -0.80
C ILE A 58 3.26 -8.96 0.10
N PHE A 59 3.06 -9.93 0.99
CA PHE A 59 4.11 -10.37 1.90
C PHE A 59 5.30 -10.97 1.15
N LYS A 60 5.04 -11.85 0.19
CA LYS A 60 6.09 -12.43 -0.66
C LYS A 60 6.81 -11.35 -1.46
N PHE A 61 6.06 -10.40 -2.01
CA PHE A 61 6.65 -9.30 -2.74
C PHE A 61 7.63 -8.50 -1.87
N LYS A 62 7.26 -8.24 -0.62
CA LYS A 62 8.12 -7.54 0.33
C LYS A 62 9.40 -8.32 0.61
N GLN A 63 9.33 -9.64 0.55
CA GLN A 63 10.49 -10.52 0.74
C GLN A 63 11.35 -10.68 -0.51
N GLY A 64 10.99 -10.02 -1.61
CA GLY A 64 11.74 -10.06 -2.84
C GLY A 64 11.28 -11.09 -3.85
N ILE A 65 10.17 -11.77 -3.59
CA ILE A 65 9.60 -12.75 -4.51
C ILE A 65 8.70 -12.02 -5.51
N GLU A 66 9.00 -12.15 -6.79
CA GLU A 66 8.22 -11.48 -7.82
C GLU A 66 6.81 -12.06 -7.91
N ASP A 67 5.85 -11.18 -8.16
CA ASP A 67 4.46 -11.55 -8.32
C ASP A 67 3.87 -10.81 -9.52
N LYS A 68 3.28 -11.55 -10.44
CA LYS A 68 2.68 -10.98 -11.67
C LYS A 68 1.46 -10.11 -11.37
N ASN A 69 0.82 -10.33 -10.24
CA ASN A 69 -0.36 -9.58 -9.84
C ASN A 69 -0.03 -8.21 -9.26
N ILE A 70 1.22 -7.98 -8.88
CA ILE A 70 1.65 -6.71 -8.32
C ILE A 70 2.33 -5.89 -9.41
N LYS A 71 1.69 -4.77 -9.78
CA LYS A 71 2.21 -3.91 -10.82
C LYS A 71 3.49 -3.23 -10.39
N ASN A 72 4.43 -3.14 -11.31
CA ASN A 72 5.69 -2.44 -11.08
C ASN A 72 5.47 -0.95 -11.32
N ASN A 73 5.31 -0.19 -10.24
CA ASN A 73 5.09 1.24 -10.28
C ASN A 73 5.80 1.90 -9.10
N ASN A 74 5.62 3.22 -8.96
CA ASN A 74 6.28 3.97 -7.91
C ASN A 74 5.92 3.44 -6.52
N ILE A 75 4.66 3.09 -6.31
CA ILE A 75 4.19 2.60 -5.01
C ILE A 75 4.82 1.25 -4.68
N SER A 76 4.84 0.31 -5.61
CA SER A 76 5.42 -1.00 -5.34
C SER A 76 6.93 -0.90 -5.07
N LYS A 77 7.63 -0.01 -5.77
CA LYS A 77 9.05 0.23 -5.53
C LYS A 77 9.29 0.85 -4.16
N LEU A 78 8.49 1.83 -3.78
CA LEU A 78 8.59 2.46 -2.46
C LEU A 78 8.37 1.43 -1.34
N PHE A 79 7.34 0.61 -1.49
CA PHE A 79 7.03 -0.40 -0.48
C PHE A 79 8.13 -1.46 -0.38
N LYS A 80 8.63 -1.90 -1.52
CA LYS A 80 9.70 -2.92 -1.53
C LYS A 80 10.93 -2.46 -0.77
N ASN A 81 11.25 -1.17 -0.84
CA ASN A 81 12.45 -0.60 -0.20
C ASN A 81 12.15 0.00 1.17
N TYR A 82 10.90 -0.04 1.61
CA TYR A 82 10.51 0.57 2.88
C TYR A 82 10.93 -0.33 4.05
N ASN A 83 11.51 0.30 5.08
CA ASN A 83 11.85 -0.36 6.34
C ASN A 83 11.30 0.46 7.49
N ILE A 84 10.79 -0.25 8.49
CA ILE A 84 10.32 0.40 9.71
C ILE A 84 11.53 0.78 10.57
#